data_364056b2c8268a26de9963db36dd1a92
#
_entry.id   364056b2c8268a26de9963db36dd1a92
#
_cell.length_a   1.000
_cell.length_b   1.000
_cell.length_c   1.000
_cell.angle_alpha   90.00
_cell.angle_beta   90.00
_cell.angle_gamma   90.00
#
_symmetry.space_group_name_H-M   'P 1'
#
loop_
_entity.id
_entity.type
_entity.pdbx_description
1 polymer ?
#
loop_
_entity_poly.entity_id
_entity_poly.type
_entity_poly.pdbx_seq_one_letter_code
_entity_poly.pdbx_strand_id
1 'polypeptide(L)'
;ASSAASDVYNRQAVNIPVIAAGGIADGRGMAAAFMLGAKGIQMGTVFAASKESVIHENYKNSIFKAKDIDSRVTGRSTGHPIRVLRNDMARKYLELEKEGAPFEELEKMTLGSLRRAVQEGDVKSGSLMAGQIAGMIKEERSCEDIIKSVVCGASRLMNGVSADE
;
A
#
# COMPACT_ATOMS: atom_id res chain seq x y z
N ALA A 1 4.36 3.57 -13.19
CA ALA A 1 4.60 2.19 -13.59
C ALA A 1 3.81 1.25 -12.68
N SER A 2 3.16 0.22 -13.21
CA SER A 2 2.57 -0.79 -12.36
C SER A 2 3.69 -1.57 -11.66
N SER A 3 3.50 -1.98 -10.41
CA SER A 3 4.48 -2.76 -9.65
C SER A 3 4.91 -4.03 -10.40
N ALA A 4 4.00 -4.68 -11.12
CA ALA A 4 4.27 -5.87 -11.89
C ALA A 4 5.35 -5.67 -12.99
N ALA A 5 5.33 -4.55 -13.71
CA ALA A 5 6.36 -4.27 -14.72
C ALA A 5 7.73 -4.03 -14.08
N SER A 6 7.77 -3.33 -12.94
CA SER A 6 9.01 -3.12 -12.18
C SER A 6 9.61 -4.44 -11.69
N ASP A 7 8.77 -5.39 -11.25
CA ASP A 7 9.23 -6.69 -10.74
C ASP A 7 9.89 -7.54 -11.84
N VAL A 8 9.37 -7.52 -13.07
CA VAL A 8 9.98 -8.23 -14.22
C VAL A 8 11.37 -7.69 -14.52
N TYR A 9 11.53 -6.37 -14.63
CA TYR A 9 12.82 -5.74 -14.91
C TYR A 9 13.82 -5.94 -13.78
N ASN A 10 13.40 -5.79 -12.52
CA ASN A 10 14.28 -6.00 -11.37
C ASN A 10 14.77 -7.45 -11.30
N ARG A 11 13.89 -8.42 -11.56
CA ARG A 11 14.27 -9.84 -11.57
C ARG A 11 15.30 -10.17 -12.65
N GLN A 12 15.21 -9.53 -13.83
CA GLN A 12 16.15 -9.74 -14.93
C GLN A 12 17.53 -9.09 -14.68
N ALA A 13 17.53 -8.00 -13.91
CA ALA A 13 18.73 -7.20 -13.66
C ALA A 13 19.65 -7.75 -12.55
N VAL A 14 19.17 -8.70 -11.72
CA VAL A 14 19.91 -9.18 -10.55
C VAL A 14 19.86 -10.70 -10.40
N ASN A 15 20.91 -11.29 -9.80
CA ASN A 15 21.03 -12.72 -9.53
C ASN A 15 20.69 -13.11 -8.08
N ILE A 16 20.12 -12.18 -7.30
CA ILE A 16 19.68 -12.40 -5.93
C ILE A 16 18.16 -12.63 -5.89
N PRO A 17 17.61 -13.22 -4.81
CA PRO A 17 16.17 -13.32 -4.63
C PRO A 17 15.49 -11.96 -4.62
N VAL A 18 14.42 -11.80 -5.40
CA VAL A 18 13.60 -10.58 -5.45
C VAL A 18 12.31 -10.81 -4.66
N ILE A 19 11.98 -9.88 -3.78
CA ILE A 19 10.74 -9.84 -3.02
C ILE A 19 9.84 -8.76 -3.63
N ALA A 20 8.66 -9.15 -4.11
CA ALA A 20 7.71 -8.20 -4.69
C ALA A 20 7.00 -7.42 -3.59
N ALA A 21 7.03 -6.08 -3.67
CA ALA A 21 6.42 -5.19 -2.70
C ALA A 21 5.52 -4.16 -3.37
N GLY A 22 4.33 -3.94 -2.79
CA GLY A 22 3.34 -2.97 -3.28
C GLY A 22 2.33 -3.57 -4.26
N GLY A 23 1.08 -3.15 -4.14
CA GLY A 23 0.02 -3.61 -5.03
C GLY A 23 -0.50 -5.03 -4.77
N ILE A 24 -0.09 -5.68 -3.68
CA ILE A 24 -0.48 -7.05 -3.35
C ILE A 24 -1.41 -7.03 -2.13
N ALA A 25 -2.60 -7.61 -2.27
CA ALA A 25 -3.61 -7.68 -1.22
C ALA A 25 -4.11 -9.10 -0.94
N ASP A 26 -3.99 -10.00 -1.90
CA ASP A 26 -4.56 -11.35 -1.85
C ASP A 26 -3.70 -12.37 -2.60
N GLY A 27 -4.18 -13.63 -2.66
CA GLY A 27 -3.49 -14.72 -3.35
C GLY A 27 -3.29 -14.52 -4.85
N ARG A 28 -4.14 -13.72 -5.50
CA ARG A 28 -3.98 -13.40 -6.94
C ARG A 28 -2.71 -12.59 -7.16
N GLY A 29 -2.51 -11.56 -6.34
CA GLY A 29 -1.29 -10.74 -6.39
C GLY A 29 -0.03 -11.55 -6.07
N MET A 30 -0.10 -12.46 -5.09
CA MET A 30 1.02 -13.36 -4.77
C MET A 30 1.33 -14.32 -5.93
N ALA A 31 0.32 -14.97 -6.50
CA ALA A 31 0.51 -15.87 -7.65
C ALA A 31 1.13 -15.13 -8.84
N ALA A 32 0.61 -13.94 -9.18
CA ALA A 32 1.15 -13.13 -10.26
C ALA A 32 2.62 -12.75 -10.02
N ALA A 33 2.97 -12.32 -8.81
CA ALA A 33 4.36 -11.99 -8.45
C ALA A 33 5.30 -13.20 -8.61
N PHE A 34 4.86 -14.38 -8.20
CA PHE A 34 5.65 -15.62 -8.32
C PHE A 34 5.81 -16.05 -9.78
N MET A 35 4.76 -15.93 -10.60
CA MET A 35 4.85 -16.18 -12.05
C MET A 35 5.81 -15.23 -12.76
N LEU A 36 5.96 -14.00 -12.26
CA LEU A 36 6.95 -13.02 -12.71
C LEU A 36 8.36 -13.27 -12.15
N GLY A 37 8.55 -14.30 -11.33
CA GLY A 37 9.83 -14.74 -10.82
C GLY A 37 10.21 -14.22 -9.43
N ALA A 38 9.33 -13.54 -8.73
CA ALA A 38 9.55 -13.17 -7.33
C ALA A 38 9.69 -14.42 -6.45
N LYS A 39 10.49 -14.31 -5.38
CA LYS A 39 10.71 -15.38 -4.40
C LYS A 39 9.95 -15.18 -3.09
N GLY A 40 9.28 -14.05 -2.97
CA GLY A 40 8.42 -13.69 -1.85
C GLY A 40 7.64 -12.42 -2.15
N ILE A 41 6.74 -12.07 -1.23
CA ILE A 41 5.94 -10.84 -1.29
C ILE A 41 6.03 -10.06 0.02
N GLN A 42 5.80 -8.76 -0.07
CA GLN A 42 5.63 -7.88 1.08
C GLN A 42 4.33 -7.11 0.95
N MET A 43 3.53 -7.13 2.01
CA MET A 43 2.24 -6.43 2.09
C MET A 43 2.25 -5.47 3.28
N GLY A 44 2.23 -4.15 3.03
CA GLY A 44 2.19 -3.14 4.09
C GLY A 44 0.75 -2.84 4.55
N THR A 45 -0.07 -2.31 3.65
CA THR A 45 -1.42 -1.80 3.99
C THR A 45 -2.35 -2.86 4.55
N VAL A 46 -2.26 -4.10 4.05
CA VAL A 46 -3.07 -5.23 4.54
C VAL A 46 -2.79 -5.50 6.02
N PHE A 47 -1.49 -5.59 6.38
CA PHE A 47 -1.09 -5.81 7.78
C PHE A 47 -1.27 -4.57 8.67
N ALA A 48 -1.17 -3.35 8.11
CA ALA A 48 -1.51 -2.14 8.83
C ALA A 48 -2.97 -2.12 9.29
N ALA A 49 -3.86 -2.78 8.54
CA ALA A 49 -5.29 -2.90 8.86
C ALA A 49 -5.65 -4.20 9.63
N SER A 50 -4.67 -4.99 10.08
CA SER A 50 -4.92 -6.24 10.82
C SER A 50 -5.34 -5.98 12.27
N LYS A 51 -5.89 -7.02 12.92
CA LYS A 51 -6.27 -6.99 14.35
C LYS A 51 -5.09 -6.71 15.26
N GLU A 52 -3.92 -7.28 14.94
CA GLU A 52 -2.70 -7.16 15.74
C GLU A 52 -1.97 -5.83 15.53
N SER A 53 -2.36 -5.05 14.52
CA SER A 53 -1.78 -3.75 14.28
C SER A 53 -2.22 -2.74 15.37
N VAL A 54 -1.25 -2.02 15.93
CA VAL A 54 -1.47 -1.00 16.97
C VAL A 54 -1.92 0.34 16.41
N ILE A 55 -2.13 0.44 15.11
CA ILE A 55 -2.63 1.66 14.46
C ILE A 55 -4.05 1.96 14.96
N HIS A 56 -4.32 3.23 15.22
CA HIS A 56 -5.61 3.70 15.71
C HIS A 56 -6.77 3.27 14.81
N GLU A 57 -7.89 2.90 15.41
CA GLU A 57 -9.07 2.37 14.68
C GLU A 57 -9.61 3.31 13.61
N ASN A 58 -9.58 4.62 13.83
CA ASN A 58 -9.99 5.61 12.83
C ASN A 58 -9.18 5.48 11.54
N TYR A 59 -7.88 5.17 11.66
CA TYR A 59 -7.01 4.94 10.51
C TYR A 59 -7.41 3.65 9.77
N LYS A 60 -7.57 2.53 10.50
CA LYS A 60 -8.03 1.25 9.94
C LYS A 60 -9.38 1.43 9.23
N ASN A 61 -10.33 2.11 9.87
CA ASN A 61 -11.63 2.42 9.30
C ASN A 61 -11.55 3.27 8.02
N SER A 62 -10.55 4.15 7.91
CA SER A 62 -10.29 4.90 6.68
C SER A 62 -9.81 4.00 5.54
N ILE A 63 -9.01 2.96 5.86
CA ILE A 63 -8.62 1.95 4.89
C ILE A 63 -9.83 1.13 4.43
N PHE A 64 -10.68 0.64 5.35
CA PHE A 64 -11.85 -0.18 5.00
C PHE A 64 -12.89 0.56 4.16
N LYS A 65 -13.01 1.88 4.35
CA LYS A 65 -13.90 2.75 3.57
C LYS A 65 -13.31 3.18 2.24
N ALA A 66 -12.00 3.00 2.04
CA ALA A 66 -11.32 3.45 0.84
C ALA A 66 -11.88 2.79 -0.42
N LYS A 67 -11.92 3.57 -1.49
CA LYS A 67 -12.20 3.15 -2.85
C LYS A 67 -10.92 3.20 -3.68
N ASP A 68 -10.95 2.65 -4.86
CA ASP A 68 -9.84 2.66 -5.83
C ASP A 68 -9.35 4.08 -6.18
N ILE A 69 -10.25 5.05 -6.18
CA ILE A 69 -9.98 6.46 -6.49
C ILE A 69 -9.47 7.29 -5.30
N ASP A 70 -9.44 6.74 -4.09
CA ASP A 70 -9.09 7.52 -2.88
C ASP A 70 -7.59 7.59 -2.60
N SER A 71 -6.79 6.86 -3.35
CA SER A 71 -5.33 6.90 -3.23
C SER A 71 -4.73 8.05 -4.04
N ARG A 72 -3.82 8.81 -3.43
CA ARG A 72 -3.09 9.94 -4.03
C ARG A 72 -1.59 9.81 -3.76
N VAL A 73 -0.79 10.40 -4.63
CA VAL A 73 0.66 10.52 -4.43
C VAL A 73 0.97 11.97 -4.14
N THR A 74 1.59 12.24 -3.00
CA THR A 74 2.14 13.52 -2.56
C THR A 74 3.66 13.47 -2.61
N GLY A 75 4.34 14.61 -2.57
CA GLY A 75 5.80 14.70 -2.48
C GLY A 75 6.54 14.44 -3.80
N ARG A 76 5.89 14.59 -4.94
CA ARG A 76 6.56 14.46 -6.24
C ARG A 76 7.55 15.61 -6.49
N SER A 77 7.18 16.82 -6.14
CA SER A 77 8.03 18.01 -6.28
C SER A 77 9.25 17.98 -5.37
N THR A 78 9.13 17.30 -4.22
CA THR A 78 10.23 17.19 -3.24
C THR A 78 11.18 16.01 -3.52
N GLY A 79 10.88 15.16 -4.52
CA GLY A 79 11.65 13.94 -4.81
C GLY A 79 11.35 12.77 -3.85
N HIS A 80 10.42 12.94 -2.91
CA HIS A 80 10.02 11.92 -1.93
C HIS A 80 8.54 11.53 -2.08
N PRO A 81 8.15 10.87 -3.18
CA PRO A 81 6.75 10.53 -3.42
C PRO A 81 6.24 9.51 -2.40
N ILE A 82 5.12 9.85 -1.76
CA ILE A 82 4.44 9.00 -0.80
C ILE A 82 2.98 8.80 -1.26
N ARG A 83 2.48 7.57 -1.12
CA ARG A 83 1.08 7.28 -1.41
C ARG A 83 0.25 7.33 -0.14
N VAL A 84 -0.83 8.11 -0.19
CA VAL A 84 -1.73 8.36 0.94
C VAL A 84 -3.20 8.23 0.52
N LEU A 85 -4.09 8.00 1.48
CA LEU A 85 -5.52 8.16 1.27
C LEU A 85 -5.89 9.64 1.24
N ARG A 86 -6.87 9.98 0.44
CA ARG A 86 -7.40 11.34 0.29
C ARG A 86 -8.08 11.78 1.59
N ASN A 87 -7.59 12.87 2.17
CA ASN A 87 -8.16 13.60 3.30
C ASN A 87 -7.87 15.09 3.16
N ASP A 88 -8.21 15.89 4.16
CA ASP A 88 -8.00 17.34 4.12
C ASP A 88 -6.52 17.71 4.02
N MET A 89 -5.67 16.98 4.76
CA MET A 89 -4.22 17.18 4.73
C MET A 89 -3.65 16.88 3.35
N ALA A 90 -3.97 15.73 2.76
CA ALA A 90 -3.48 15.35 1.44
C ALA A 90 -3.95 16.32 0.34
N ARG A 91 -5.18 16.83 0.44
CA ARG A 91 -5.72 17.83 -0.49
C ARG A 91 -4.92 19.13 -0.41
N LYS A 92 -4.75 19.68 0.80
CA LYS A 92 -4.01 20.91 1.03
C LYS A 92 -2.55 20.78 0.59
N TYR A 93 -1.93 19.63 0.88
CA TYR A 93 -0.56 19.36 0.41
C TYR A 93 -0.43 19.43 -1.11
N LEU A 94 -1.35 18.77 -1.83
CA LEU A 94 -1.36 18.75 -3.30
C LEU A 94 -1.66 20.14 -3.90
N GLU A 95 -2.48 20.94 -3.24
CA GLU A 95 -2.72 22.35 -3.64
C GLU A 95 -1.43 23.17 -3.53
N LEU A 96 -0.75 23.11 -2.38
CA LEU A 96 0.53 23.80 -2.16
C LEU A 96 1.62 23.29 -3.13
N GLU A 97 1.70 21.99 -3.34
CA GLU A 97 2.64 21.38 -4.28
C GLU A 97 2.40 21.89 -5.72
N LYS A 98 1.15 22.04 -6.13
CA LYS A 98 0.76 22.59 -7.44
C LYS A 98 1.09 24.09 -7.58
N GLU A 99 1.01 24.84 -6.49
CA GLU A 99 1.35 26.26 -6.43
C GLU A 99 2.86 26.49 -6.40
N GLY A 100 3.67 25.44 -6.30
CA GLY A 100 5.12 25.53 -6.24
C GLY A 100 5.66 25.97 -4.88
N ALA A 101 4.94 25.65 -3.80
CA ALA A 101 5.38 25.94 -2.44
C ALA A 101 6.78 25.38 -2.17
N PRO A 102 7.63 26.09 -1.41
CA PRO A 102 8.98 25.65 -1.09
C PRO A 102 8.96 24.38 -0.22
N PHE A 103 10.05 23.61 -0.28
CA PHE A 103 10.19 22.34 0.43
C PHE A 103 9.90 22.48 1.93
N GLU A 104 10.43 23.55 2.54
CA GLU A 104 10.30 23.81 3.98
C GLU A 104 8.84 23.98 4.43
N GLU A 105 8.01 24.55 3.57
CA GLU A 105 6.58 24.71 3.84
C GLU A 105 5.84 23.37 3.77
N LEU A 106 6.14 22.57 2.75
CA LEU A 106 5.58 21.24 2.58
C LEU A 106 6.03 20.29 3.70
N GLU A 107 7.31 20.34 4.09
CA GLU A 107 7.86 19.54 5.19
C GLU A 107 7.21 19.91 6.52
N LYS A 108 7.10 21.20 6.84
CA LYS A 108 6.46 21.69 8.05
C LYS A 108 5.02 21.20 8.20
N MET A 109 4.30 21.09 7.11
CA MET A 109 2.93 20.57 7.12
C MET A 109 2.86 19.08 7.42
N THR A 110 3.86 18.31 6.98
CA THR A 110 3.89 16.85 7.18
C THR A 110 4.53 16.43 8.49
N LEU A 111 5.28 17.30 9.15
CA LEU A 111 5.98 16.98 10.39
C LEU A 111 5.01 16.49 11.48
N GLY A 112 5.24 15.27 11.96
CA GLY A 112 4.39 14.60 12.96
C GLY A 112 3.01 14.17 12.48
N SER A 113 2.65 14.40 11.21
CA SER A 113 1.33 14.08 10.67
C SER A 113 1.03 12.57 10.67
N LEU A 114 2.02 11.73 10.39
CA LEU A 114 1.85 10.28 10.48
C LEU A 114 1.56 9.84 11.91
N ARG A 115 2.29 10.37 12.90
CA ARG A 115 2.08 10.06 14.31
C ARG A 115 0.66 10.44 14.75
N ARG A 116 0.17 11.63 14.38
CA ARG A 116 -1.21 12.04 14.67
C ARG A 116 -2.24 11.06 14.12
N ALA A 117 -2.05 10.60 12.87
CA ALA A 117 -2.95 9.62 12.28
C ALA A 117 -2.89 8.26 12.98
N VAL A 118 -1.67 7.75 13.25
CA VAL A 118 -1.43 6.40 13.78
C VAL A 118 -1.78 6.28 15.25
N GLN A 119 -1.41 7.27 16.08
CA GLN A 119 -1.54 7.20 17.53
C GLN A 119 -2.78 7.94 18.06
N GLU A 120 -3.11 9.09 17.47
CA GLU A 120 -4.19 9.96 17.94
C GLU A 120 -5.48 9.78 17.13
N GLY A 121 -5.42 9.03 16.01
CA GLY A 121 -6.57 8.78 15.16
C GLY A 121 -7.08 10.01 14.40
N ASP A 122 -6.24 11.04 14.24
CA ASP A 122 -6.57 12.20 13.44
C ASP A 122 -6.47 11.87 11.95
N VAL A 123 -7.58 11.46 11.40
CA VAL A 123 -7.68 11.10 9.98
C VAL A 123 -7.93 12.30 9.06
N LYS A 124 -8.11 13.49 9.60
CA LYS A 124 -8.32 14.73 8.82
C LYS A 124 -7.00 15.43 8.50
N SER A 125 -6.20 15.69 9.55
CA SER A 125 -4.94 16.42 9.44
C SER A 125 -3.70 15.52 9.51
N GLY A 126 -3.87 14.23 9.74
CA GLY A 126 -2.80 13.24 9.74
C GLY A 126 -2.53 12.65 8.35
N SER A 127 -1.31 12.12 8.15
CA SER A 127 -0.95 11.38 6.93
C SER A 127 -1.46 9.94 7.00
N LEU A 128 -2.34 9.57 6.10
CA LEU A 128 -2.87 8.20 5.99
C LEU A 128 -2.13 7.44 4.90
N MET A 129 -0.92 6.97 5.20
CA MET A 129 -0.12 6.21 4.24
C MET A 129 -0.79 4.87 3.92
N ALA A 130 -1.13 4.65 2.66
CA ALA A 130 -1.73 3.41 2.19
C ALA A 130 -1.45 3.19 0.70
N GLY A 131 -1.20 1.94 0.32
CA GLY A 131 -1.00 1.55 -1.06
C GLY A 131 -2.29 1.59 -1.88
N GLN A 132 -2.16 1.41 -3.20
CA GLN A 132 -3.29 1.39 -4.13
C GLN A 132 -4.32 0.32 -3.79
N ILE A 133 -3.90 -0.78 -3.15
CA ILE A 133 -4.77 -1.90 -2.78
C ILE A 133 -5.70 -1.60 -1.58
N ALA A 134 -5.61 -0.41 -0.98
CA ALA A 134 -6.47 -0.04 0.14
C ALA A 134 -7.97 -0.26 -0.19
N GLY A 135 -8.38 0.04 -1.43
CA GLY A 135 -9.72 -0.21 -1.91
C GLY A 135 -10.18 -1.68 -1.91
N MET A 136 -9.26 -2.62 -1.79
CA MET A 136 -9.54 -4.07 -1.72
C MET A 136 -9.71 -4.58 -0.28
N ILE A 137 -9.29 -3.82 0.73
CA ILE A 137 -9.33 -4.20 2.14
C ILE A 137 -10.66 -3.69 2.72
N LYS A 138 -11.56 -4.60 3.10
CA LYS A 138 -12.92 -4.24 3.52
C LYS A 138 -13.26 -4.57 4.96
N GLU A 139 -12.42 -5.36 5.60
CA GLU A 139 -12.63 -5.84 6.97
C GLU A 139 -11.31 -6.02 7.73
N GLU A 140 -11.41 -5.99 9.04
CA GLU A 140 -10.30 -6.30 9.92
C GLU A 140 -10.15 -7.82 10.03
N ARG A 141 -8.95 -8.33 9.79
CA ARG A 141 -8.61 -9.75 9.88
C ARG A 141 -7.37 -9.95 10.73
N SER A 142 -7.21 -11.14 11.31
CA SER A 142 -5.96 -11.49 11.98
C SER A 142 -4.81 -11.67 10.98
N CYS A 143 -3.58 -11.44 11.42
CA CYS A 143 -2.40 -11.72 10.60
C CYS A 143 -2.37 -13.18 10.13
N GLU A 144 -2.79 -14.11 10.99
CA GLU A 144 -2.88 -15.53 10.67
C GLU A 144 -3.85 -15.77 9.51
N ASP A 145 -5.07 -15.22 9.57
CA ASP A 145 -6.07 -15.38 8.52
C ASP A 145 -5.62 -14.75 7.21
N ILE A 146 -4.96 -13.60 7.28
CA ILE A 146 -4.39 -12.91 6.11
C ILE A 146 -3.37 -13.83 5.44
N ILE A 147 -2.38 -14.32 6.19
CA ILE A 147 -1.32 -15.18 5.66
C ILE A 147 -1.92 -16.46 5.05
N LYS A 148 -2.77 -17.18 5.79
CA LYS A 148 -3.42 -18.41 5.32
C LYS A 148 -4.19 -18.16 4.02
N SER A 149 -5.00 -17.12 3.98
CA SER A 149 -5.83 -16.82 2.82
C SER A 149 -5.00 -16.45 1.58
N VAL A 150 -3.93 -15.69 1.76
CA VAL A 150 -3.04 -15.28 0.65
C VAL A 150 -2.28 -16.49 0.12
N VAL A 151 -1.68 -17.30 0.99
CA VAL A 151 -0.91 -18.49 0.60
C VAL A 151 -1.80 -19.55 -0.04
N CYS A 152 -2.93 -19.90 0.60
CA CYS A 152 -3.86 -20.88 0.04
C CYS A 152 -4.50 -20.40 -1.27
N GLY A 153 -4.80 -19.10 -1.37
CA GLY A 153 -5.33 -18.49 -2.59
C GLY A 153 -4.34 -18.56 -3.75
N ALA A 154 -3.08 -18.22 -3.50
CA ALA A 154 -2.01 -18.33 -4.49
C ALA A 154 -1.77 -19.78 -4.92
N SER A 155 -1.68 -20.70 -3.96
CA SER A 155 -1.45 -22.12 -4.23
C SER A 155 -2.55 -22.70 -5.13
N ARG A 156 -3.82 -22.39 -4.86
CA ARG A 156 -4.93 -22.85 -5.71
C ARG A 156 -4.82 -22.35 -7.14
N LEU A 157 -4.46 -21.08 -7.32
CA LEU A 157 -4.29 -20.50 -8.66
C LEU A 157 -3.12 -21.12 -9.41
N MET A 158 -1.99 -21.32 -8.73
CA MET A 158 -0.79 -21.89 -9.33
C MET A 158 -0.95 -23.37 -9.68
N ASN A 159 -1.67 -24.14 -8.88
CA ASN A 159 -1.95 -25.56 -9.13
C ASN A 159 -3.12 -25.77 -10.10
N GLY A 160 -3.99 -24.81 -10.30
CA GLY A 160 -5.11 -24.87 -11.24
C GLY A 160 -4.76 -24.40 -12.66
N VAL A 161 -3.56 -23.89 -12.88
CA VAL A 161 -3.03 -23.63 -14.22
C VAL A 161 -2.40 -24.94 -14.73
N SER A 162 -3.23 -25.96 -15.03
CA SER A 162 -2.80 -27.07 -15.82
C SER A 162 -2.74 -26.64 -17.28
N ALA A 163 -1.68 -27.04 -17.98
CA ALA A 163 -1.46 -26.73 -19.39
C ALA A 163 -2.33 -27.61 -20.34
N ASP A 164 -3.51 -28.01 -19.86
CA ASP A 164 -4.48 -28.78 -20.62
C ASP A 164 -5.65 -27.87 -21.00
N GLU A 165 -5.42 -27.07 -22.05
CA GLU A 165 -6.41 -26.78 -23.12
C GLU A 165 -5.72 -26.01 -24.26
#